data_08e1fd69c2bb9497f87713dcf7f48f3c
#
_entry.id   08e1fd69c2bb9497f87713dcf7f48f3c
#
_cell.length_a   1.000
_cell.length_b   1.000
_cell.length_c   1.000
_cell.angle_alpha   90.00
_cell.angle_beta   90.00
_cell.angle_gamma   90.00
#
_symmetry.space_group_name_H-M   'P 1'
#
loop_
_entity.id
_entity.type
_entity.pdbx_description
1 polymer ?
#
loop_
_entity_poly.entity_id
_entity_poly.type
_entity_poly.pdbx_seq_one_letter_code
_entity_poly.pdbx_strand_id
1 'polypeptide(L)'
;MKDGIKRRHGVKIGAFCAVTFLLTGCVGQDPLDSLHDSLEKVADLEKPFQEEQKTLEELEKKEHALYNDVIKLNMDDYKKIVSLSDEALENVNKREKHLKLENESIEKSESEFEEAKTSAENIKDKHIKAKAETAADHMKKRYDAYSSMSEEYEKAIKLDKKLYKLLKDKDLTLDKLDQQIEKANASYKKVLKQSGEFDVQTEKYNKARKDLYDAAGYHIKKS
;
A
#
# COMPACT_ATOMS: atom_id res chain seq x y z
N MET A 1 -0.58 22.32 22.82
CA MET A 1 -0.72 20.94 22.32
C MET A 1 -1.60 20.98 21.06
N LYS A 2 -1.01 21.26 19.87
CA LYS A 2 -1.76 21.40 18.61
C LYS A 2 -1.27 20.49 17.48
N ASP A 3 -0.28 19.65 17.75
CA ASP A 3 0.23 18.70 16.74
C ASP A 3 -0.32 17.30 17.04
N GLY A 4 -1.58 17.11 16.66
CA GLY A 4 -2.20 15.79 16.61
C GLY A 4 -1.42 14.87 15.66
N ILE A 5 -1.59 13.57 15.79
CA ILE A 5 -0.98 12.54 14.94
C ILE A 5 -1.24 12.89 13.47
N LYS A 6 -0.17 13.26 12.74
CA LYS A 6 -0.25 13.50 11.29
C LYS A 6 -0.35 12.14 10.60
N ARG A 7 -1.56 11.75 10.25
CA ARG A 7 -1.85 10.49 9.55
C ARG A 7 -1.90 10.66 8.05
N ARG A 8 -1.77 9.54 7.38
CA ARG A 8 -1.77 9.37 5.93
C ARG A 8 -2.98 10.04 5.29
N HIS A 9 -2.76 10.89 4.31
CA HIS A 9 -3.82 11.30 3.38
C HIS A 9 -3.82 10.27 2.25
N GLY A 10 -4.99 9.77 1.89
CA GLY A 10 -5.17 8.68 0.96
C GLY A 10 -4.25 8.72 -0.26
N VAL A 11 -3.61 7.60 -0.51
CA VAL A 11 -2.82 7.34 -1.72
C VAL A 11 -3.74 7.47 -2.92
N LYS A 12 -3.43 8.38 -3.84
CA LYS A 12 -4.15 8.47 -5.11
C LYS A 12 -3.69 7.33 -6.01
N ILE A 13 -4.42 6.23 -5.97
CA ILE A 13 -4.13 5.07 -6.82
C ILE A 13 -4.52 5.42 -8.25
N GLY A 14 -3.54 5.49 -9.12
CA GLY A 14 -3.77 5.54 -10.56
C GLY A 14 -4.55 4.30 -11.01
N ALA A 15 -5.65 4.50 -11.72
CA ALA A 15 -6.50 3.43 -12.19
C ALA A 15 -5.72 2.40 -13.01
N PHE A 16 -5.75 1.16 -12.57
CA PHE A 16 -5.18 0.03 -13.27
C PHE A 16 -6.24 -0.48 -14.26
N CYS A 17 -6.05 -0.25 -15.56
CA CYS A 17 -7.01 -0.68 -16.59
C CYS A 17 -6.78 -2.16 -16.93
N ALA A 18 -7.78 -2.99 -16.69
CA ALA A 18 -7.81 -4.38 -17.15
C ALA A 18 -8.27 -4.45 -18.62
N VAL A 19 -7.59 -5.24 -19.43
CA VAL A 19 -7.93 -5.52 -20.83
C VAL A 19 -8.19 -7.03 -20.97
N THR A 20 -9.39 -7.41 -21.33
CA THR A 20 -9.75 -8.81 -21.62
C THR A 20 -9.65 -9.11 -23.12
N PHE A 21 -8.76 -10.02 -23.51
CA PHE A 21 -8.74 -10.63 -24.83
C PHE A 21 -8.80 -12.15 -24.73
N LEU A 22 -9.71 -12.76 -25.52
CA LEU A 22 -9.76 -14.20 -25.75
C LEU A 22 -9.00 -14.50 -27.04
N LEU A 23 -7.87 -15.17 -26.96
CA LEU A 23 -7.19 -15.78 -28.13
C LEU A 23 -6.86 -17.24 -27.81
N THR A 24 -7.45 -18.14 -28.58
CA THR A 24 -7.13 -19.56 -28.66
C THR A 24 -6.07 -19.79 -29.73
N GLY A 25 -4.93 -20.40 -29.36
CA GLY A 25 -3.94 -20.83 -30.34
C GLY A 25 -2.77 -21.58 -29.70
N CYS A 26 -2.76 -22.91 -29.82
CA CYS A 26 -1.63 -23.77 -29.42
C CYS A 26 -0.56 -23.79 -30.51
N VAL A 27 0.48 -23.00 -30.37
CA VAL A 27 1.88 -23.23 -30.83
C VAL A 27 2.71 -22.32 -29.94
N GLY A 28 3.83 -22.73 -29.37
CA GLY A 28 4.65 -22.05 -28.37
C GLY A 28 4.34 -20.56 -28.27
N GLN A 29 3.75 -20.16 -27.16
CA GLN A 29 3.19 -18.81 -26.98
C GLN A 29 4.27 -17.76 -27.29
N ASP A 30 3.94 -16.75 -28.11
CA ASP A 30 4.86 -15.66 -28.41
C ASP A 30 5.31 -15.02 -27.08
N PRO A 31 6.61 -14.81 -26.84
CA PRO A 31 7.10 -14.17 -25.62
C PRO A 31 6.42 -12.83 -25.31
N LEU A 32 5.99 -12.12 -26.34
CA LEU A 32 5.27 -10.85 -26.18
C LEU A 32 3.84 -11.06 -25.67
N ASP A 33 3.12 -12.08 -26.18
CA ASP A 33 1.78 -12.43 -25.68
C ASP A 33 1.88 -12.98 -24.25
N SER A 34 2.90 -13.81 -23.96
CA SER A 34 3.15 -14.30 -22.58
C SER A 34 3.44 -13.16 -21.60
N LEU A 35 4.23 -12.17 -22.01
CA LEU A 35 4.48 -10.97 -21.21
C LEU A 35 3.19 -10.19 -20.95
N HIS A 36 2.37 -9.96 -21.98
CA HIS A 36 1.10 -9.29 -21.85
C HIS A 36 0.18 -10.00 -20.85
N ASP A 37 -0.01 -11.30 -21.00
CA ASP A 37 -0.87 -12.11 -20.13
C ASP A 37 -0.41 -12.07 -18.67
N SER A 38 0.91 -12.19 -18.42
CA SER A 38 1.46 -12.08 -17.07
C SER A 38 1.25 -10.67 -16.48
N LEU A 39 1.42 -9.61 -17.26
CA LEU A 39 1.17 -8.24 -16.78
C LEU A 39 -0.30 -7.97 -16.45
N GLU A 40 -1.24 -8.55 -17.22
CA GLU A 40 -2.67 -8.46 -16.90
C GLU A 40 -3.00 -9.28 -15.62
N LYS A 41 -2.39 -10.44 -15.43
CA LYS A 41 -2.55 -11.24 -14.22
C LYS A 41 -1.96 -10.54 -12.99
N VAL A 42 -0.81 -9.88 -13.12
CA VAL A 42 -0.25 -8.97 -12.09
C VAL A 42 -1.28 -7.91 -11.68
N ALA A 43 -1.94 -7.29 -12.67
CA ALA A 43 -2.98 -6.30 -12.41
C ALA A 43 -4.17 -6.87 -11.64
N ASP A 44 -4.61 -8.06 -12.02
CA ASP A 44 -5.72 -8.75 -11.35
C ASP A 44 -5.37 -9.13 -9.90
N LEU A 45 -4.14 -9.56 -9.65
CA LEU A 45 -3.65 -9.89 -8.31
C LEU A 45 -3.55 -8.67 -7.37
N GLU A 46 -3.46 -7.46 -7.93
CA GLU A 46 -3.46 -6.21 -7.15
C GLU A 46 -4.85 -5.62 -6.88
N LYS A 47 -5.94 -6.21 -7.37
CA LYS A 47 -7.30 -5.74 -7.04
C LYS A 47 -7.60 -5.79 -5.55
N PRO A 48 -7.28 -6.89 -4.81
CA PRO A 48 -7.46 -6.92 -3.36
C PRO A 48 -6.65 -5.83 -2.65
N PHE A 49 -5.41 -5.53 -3.09
CA PHE A 49 -4.61 -4.43 -2.56
C PHE A 49 -5.38 -3.10 -2.60
N GLN A 50 -6.05 -2.79 -3.71
CA GLN A 50 -6.82 -1.54 -3.84
C GLN A 50 -8.05 -1.51 -2.91
N GLU A 51 -8.69 -2.65 -2.67
CA GLU A 51 -9.83 -2.77 -1.76
C GLU A 51 -9.38 -2.61 -0.29
N GLU A 52 -8.28 -3.25 0.07
CA GLU A 52 -7.71 -3.18 1.41
C GLU A 52 -7.23 -1.75 1.75
N GLN A 53 -6.67 -1.01 0.79
CA GLN A 53 -6.30 0.39 0.99
C GLN A 53 -7.49 1.28 1.35
N LYS A 54 -8.65 1.09 0.72
CA LYS A 54 -9.87 1.84 1.08
C LYS A 54 -10.31 1.54 2.50
N THR A 55 -10.29 0.25 2.87
CA THR A 55 -10.64 -0.20 4.22
C THR A 55 -9.67 0.37 5.26
N LEU A 56 -8.36 0.38 4.97
CA LEU A 56 -7.34 0.97 5.84
C LEU A 56 -7.57 2.48 6.04
N GLU A 57 -7.89 3.21 4.98
CA GLU A 57 -8.21 4.64 5.06
C GLU A 57 -9.43 4.92 5.97
N GLU A 58 -10.48 4.11 5.87
CA GLU A 58 -11.66 4.24 6.73
C GLU A 58 -11.33 3.94 8.20
N LEU A 59 -10.54 2.90 8.46
CA LEU A 59 -10.08 2.56 9.80
C LEU A 59 -9.18 3.64 10.40
N GLU A 60 -8.30 4.25 9.61
CA GLU A 60 -7.47 5.39 10.03
C GLU A 60 -8.32 6.62 10.39
N LYS A 61 -9.33 6.94 9.60
CA LYS A 61 -10.29 8.03 9.90
C LYS A 61 -11.01 7.78 11.22
N LYS A 62 -11.49 6.54 11.42
CA LYS A 62 -12.16 6.15 12.67
C LYS A 62 -11.22 6.26 13.86
N GLU A 63 -9.99 5.76 13.74
CA GLU A 63 -9.01 5.85 14.82
C GLU A 63 -8.66 7.30 15.17
N HIS A 64 -8.52 8.17 14.17
CA HIS A 64 -8.29 9.58 14.39
C HIS A 64 -9.44 10.25 15.18
N ALA A 65 -10.69 9.87 14.88
CA ALA A 65 -11.85 10.37 15.64
C ALA A 65 -11.80 9.89 17.11
N LEU A 66 -11.54 8.59 17.34
CA LEU A 66 -11.42 8.02 18.69
C LEU A 66 -10.29 8.69 19.48
N TYR A 67 -9.12 8.90 18.88
CA TYR A 67 -8.02 9.63 19.50
C TYR A 67 -8.43 11.04 19.90
N ASN A 68 -9.06 11.80 18.99
CA ASN A 68 -9.51 13.15 19.27
C ASN A 68 -10.54 13.21 20.40
N ASP A 69 -11.36 12.18 20.54
CA ASP A 69 -12.34 12.12 21.63
C ASP A 69 -11.65 11.78 22.97
N VAL A 70 -10.65 10.90 22.98
CA VAL A 70 -9.89 10.58 24.20
C VAL A 70 -9.13 11.79 24.73
N ILE A 71 -8.44 12.55 23.87
CA ILE A 71 -7.58 13.66 24.31
C ILE A 71 -8.35 14.88 24.84
N LYS A 72 -9.68 14.92 24.66
CA LYS A 72 -10.56 15.97 25.24
C LYS A 72 -10.98 15.64 26.67
N LEU A 73 -10.79 14.40 27.12
CA LEU A 73 -11.22 13.93 28.43
C LEU A 73 -10.15 14.22 29.49
N ASN A 74 -10.57 14.26 30.75
CA ASN A 74 -9.70 14.36 31.91
C ASN A 74 -9.87 13.11 32.81
N MET A 75 -9.12 13.05 33.92
CA MET A 75 -9.14 11.86 34.80
C MET A 75 -10.48 11.60 35.49
N ASP A 76 -11.39 12.59 35.57
CA ASP A 76 -12.75 12.38 36.08
C ASP A 76 -13.56 11.47 35.11
N ASP A 77 -13.19 11.48 33.83
CA ASP A 77 -13.76 10.68 32.76
C ASP A 77 -13.03 9.34 32.55
N TYR A 78 -12.21 8.87 33.50
CA TYR A 78 -11.32 7.71 33.31
C TYR A 78 -12.00 6.47 32.70
N LYS A 79 -13.24 6.15 33.14
CA LYS A 79 -13.98 5.00 32.55
C LYS A 79 -14.22 5.18 31.05
N LYS A 80 -14.49 6.40 30.61
CA LYS A 80 -14.70 6.74 29.21
C LYS A 80 -13.38 6.69 28.43
N ILE A 81 -12.27 7.16 29.03
CA ILE A 81 -10.93 7.02 28.45
C ILE A 81 -10.62 5.54 28.19
N VAL A 82 -10.85 4.65 29.16
CA VAL A 82 -10.63 3.23 29.00
C VAL A 82 -11.48 2.65 27.88
N SER A 83 -12.77 2.95 27.85
CA SER A 83 -13.70 2.45 26.81
C SER A 83 -13.30 2.88 25.40
N LEU A 84 -12.97 4.15 25.21
CA LEU A 84 -12.54 4.66 23.89
C LEU A 84 -11.17 4.10 23.49
N SER A 85 -10.26 3.91 24.47
CA SER A 85 -8.96 3.29 24.22
C SER A 85 -9.08 1.83 23.81
N ASP A 86 -10.03 1.08 24.39
CA ASP A 86 -10.33 -0.30 24.01
C ASP A 86 -10.91 -0.36 22.59
N GLU A 87 -11.83 0.56 22.23
CA GLU A 87 -12.35 0.65 20.87
C GLU A 87 -11.26 1.01 19.86
N ALA A 88 -10.36 1.93 20.21
CA ALA A 88 -9.22 2.27 19.38
C ALA A 88 -8.24 1.10 19.21
N LEU A 89 -7.97 0.32 20.26
CA LEU A 89 -7.15 -0.91 20.17
C LEU A 89 -7.78 -1.94 19.23
N GLU A 90 -9.10 -2.13 19.30
CA GLU A 90 -9.81 -3.02 18.36
C GLU A 90 -9.66 -2.52 16.92
N ASN A 91 -9.82 -1.22 16.70
CA ASN A 91 -9.64 -0.61 15.39
C ASN A 91 -8.21 -0.78 14.84
N VAL A 92 -7.19 -0.58 15.68
CA VAL A 92 -5.77 -0.81 15.31
C VAL A 92 -5.51 -2.29 14.99
N ASN A 93 -6.14 -3.24 15.69
CA ASN A 93 -6.04 -4.67 15.36
C ASN A 93 -6.69 -4.99 13.99
N LYS A 94 -7.80 -4.33 13.64
CA LYS A 94 -8.38 -4.44 12.29
C LYS A 94 -7.43 -3.89 11.23
N ARG A 95 -6.80 -2.73 11.48
CA ARG A 95 -5.79 -2.17 10.57
C ARG A 95 -4.63 -3.13 10.33
N GLU A 96 -4.09 -3.77 11.39
CA GLU A 96 -3.02 -4.76 11.25
C GLU A 96 -3.43 -5.94 10.37
N LYS A 97 -4.68 -6.43 10.53
CA LYS A 97 -5.22 -7.51 9.69
C LYS A 97 -5.32 -7.09 8.22
N HIS A 98 -5.86 -5.90 7.94
CA HIS A 98 -6.05 -5.41 6.58
C HIS A 98 -4.70 -5.09 5.91
N LEU A 99 -3.72 -4.55 6.64
CA LEU A 99 -2.36 -4.39 6.12
C LEU A 99 -1.73 -5.74 5.73
N LYS A 100 -1.97 -6.80 6.50
CA LYS A 100 -1.50 -8.14 6.15
C LYS A 100 -2.13 -8.65 4.85
N LEU A 101 -3.43 -8.46 4.64
CA LEU A 101 -4.11 -8.82 3.40
C LEU A 101 -3.60 -8.02 2.20
N GLU A 102 -3.33 -6.74 2.41
CA GLU A 102 -2.70 -5.87 1.42
C GLU A 102 -1.31 -6.40 1.02
N ASN A 103 -0.46 -6.77 2.01
CA ASN A 103 0.85 -7.36 1.78
C ASN A 103 0.76 -8.67 0.98
N GLU A 104 -0.14 -9.57 1.36
CA GLU A 104 -0.35 -10.85 0.66
C GLU A 104 -0.74 -10.66 -0.81
N SER A 105 -1.50 -9.60 -1.13
CA SER A 105 -1.86 -9.26 -2.52
C SER A 105 -0.63 -8.82 -3.32
N ILE A 106 0.19 -7.94 -2.75
CA ILE A 106 1.41 -7.44 -3.40
C ILE A 106 2.45 -8.56 -3.56
N GLU A 107 2.65 -9.43 -2.56
CA GLU A 107 3.57 -10.58 -2.65
C GLU A 107 3.18 -11.53 -3.78
N LYS A 108 1.88 -11.81 -3.96
CA LYS A 108 1.38 -12.63 -5.08
C LYS A 108 1.62 -11.95 -6.43
N SER A 109 1.38 -10.64 -6.49
CA SER A 109 1.62 -9.83 -7.69
C SER A 109 3.10 -9.80 -8.04
N GLU A 110 4.00 -9.63 -7.08
CA GLU A 110 5.46 -9.65 -7.28
C GLU A 110 5.94 -11.02 -7.77
N SER A 111 5.42 -12.11 -7.20
CA SER A 111 5.74 -13.46 -7.65
C SER A 111 5.33 -13.71 -9.12
N GLU A 112 4.15 -13.26 -9.52
CA GLU A 112 3.69 -13.36 -10.92
C GLU A 112 4.51 -12.46 -11.85
N PHE A 113 4.98 -11.33 -11.35
CA PHE A 113 5.79 -10.41 -12.13
C PHE A 113 7.15 -10.99 -12.53
N GLU A 114 7.72 -11.94 -11.78
CA GLU A 114 8.94 -12.64 -12.17
C GLU A 114 8.73 -13.48 -13.45
N GLU A 115 7.54 -14.04 -13.67
CA GLU A 115 7.17 -14.71 -14.93
C GLU A 115 7.12 -13.71 -16.10
N ALA A 116 6.57 -12.52 -15.87
CA ALA A 116 6.57 -11.43 -16.86
C ALA A 116 8.00 -11.04 -17.27
N LYS A 117 8.94 -10.95 -16.31
CA LYS A 117 10.37 -10.67 -16.59
C LYS A 117 11.00 -11.76 -17.45
N THR A 118 10.75 -13.02 -17.12
CA THR A 118 11.24 -14.16 -17.89
C THR A 118 10.76 -14.11 -19.35
N SER A 119 9.48 -13.75 -19.55
CA SER A 119 8.93 -13.57 -20.89
C SER A 119 9.57 -12.39 -21.64
N ALA A 120 9.82 -11.27 -20.96
CA ALA A 120 10.47 -10.09 -21.52
C ALA A 120 11.90 -10.38 -22.02
N GLU A 121 12.66 -11.24 -21.31
CA GLU A 121 14.03 -11.64 -21.69
C GLU A 121 14.07 -12.37 -23.05
N ASN A 122 12.99 -13.08 -23.42
CA ASN A 122 12.87 -13.85 -24.63
C ASN A 122 12.39 -13.06 -25.85
N ILE A 123 12.03 -11.78 -25.68
CA ILE A 123 11.60 -10.90 -26.78
C ILE A 123 12.78 -10.64 -27.71
N LYS A 124 12.57 -10.91 -29.02
CA LYS A 124 13.62 -10.76 -30.06
C LYS A 124 13.76 -9.34 -30.55
N ASP A 125 12.65 -8.60 -30.63
CA ASP A 125 12.67 -7.19 -31.04
C ASP A 125 13.36 -6.34 -29.95
N LYS A 126 14.49 -5.76 -30.32
CA LYS A 126 15.33 -4.99 -29.38
C LYS A 126 14.64 -3.74 -28.86
N HIS A 127 13.77 -3.11 -29.65
CA HIS A 127 13.06 -1.91 -29.25
C HIS A 127 11.99 -2.24 -28.20
N ILE A 128 11.18 -3.27 -28.46
CA ILE A 128 10.15 -3.75 -27.54
C ILE A 128 10.81 -4.29 -26.24
N LYS A 129 11.89 -5.07 -26.38
CA LYS A 129 12.64 -5.58 -25.21
C LYS A 129 13.13 -4.47 -24.29
N ALA A 130 13.72 -3.40 -24.84
CA ALA A 130 14.18 -2.27 -24.04
C ALA A 130 13.02 -1.55 -23.32
N LYS A 131 11.82 -1.50 -23.91
CA LYS A 131 10.61 -0.98 -23.25
C LYS A 131 10.15 -1.89 -22.10
N ALA A 132 10.16 -3.20 -22.32
CA ALA A 132 9.83 -4.19 -21.29
C ALA A 132 10.79 -4.12 -20.10
N GLU A 133 12.09 -4.01 -20.34
CA GLU A 133 13.12 -3.85 -19.30
C GLU A 133 12.91 -2.55 -18.49
N THR A 134 12.55 -1.45 -19.17
CA THR A 134 12.24 -0.17 -18.49
C THR A 134 11.00 -0.30 -17.60
N ALA A 135 9.94 -0.96 -18.06
CA ALA A 135 8.75 -1.21 -17.27
C ALA A 135 9.07 -2.11 -16.06
N ALA A 136 9.87 -3.16 -16.27
CA ALA A 136 10.30 -4.07 -15.22
C ALA A 136 11.11 -3.36 -14.12
N ASP A 137 12.04 -2.47 -14.47
CA ASP A 137 12.82 -1.69 -13.52
C ASP A 137 11.93 -0.79 -12.64
N HIS A 138 10.93 -0.12 -13.21
CA HIS A 138 10.00 0.70 -12.45
C HIS A 138 9.06 -0.13 -11.58
N MET A 139 8.61 -1.30 -12.05
CA MET A 139 7.78 -2.19 -11.24
C MET A 139 8.55 -2.73 -10.04
N LYS A 140 9.80 -3.15 -10.23
CA LYS A 140 10.67 -3.57 -9.12
C LYS A 140 10.81 -2.46 -8.08
N LYS A 141 11.14 -1.24 -8.50
CA LYS A 141 11.25 -0.08 -7.59
C LYS A 141 9.93 0.22 -6.87
N ARG A 142 8.80 -0.03 -7.52
CA ARG A 142 7.48 0.12 -6.91
C ARG A 142 7.27 -0.91 -5.80
N TYR A 143 7.63 -2.19 -6.01
CA TYR A 143 7.58 -3.22 -4.96
C TYR A 143 8.54 -2.90 -3.82
N ASP A 144 9.77 -2.48 -4.09
CA ASP A 144 10.75 -2.08 -3.07
C ASP A 144 10.22 -0.91 -2.21
N ALA A 145 9.58 0.08 -2.83
CA ALA A 145 8.97 1.22 -2.14
C ALA A 145 7.76 0.80 -1.29
N TYR A 146 6.92 -0.11 -1.80
CA TYR A 146 5.80 -0.67 -1.06
C TYR A 146 6.27 -1.44 0.18
N SER A 147 7.24 -2.34 0.03
CA SER A 147 7.83 -3.11 1.14
C SER A 147 8.33 -2.18 2.25
N SER A 148 9.10 -1.15 1.87
CA SER A 148 9.58 -0.14 2.82
C SER A 148 8.45 0.63 3.52
N MET A 149 7.37 0.95 2.80
CA MET A 149 6.18 1.60 3.35
C MET A 149 5.46 0.68 4.34
N SER A 150 5.24 -0.57 3.98
CA SER A 150 4.54 -1.55 4.82
C SER A 150 5.28 -1.81 6.12
N GLU A 151 6.61 -1.99 6.08
CA GLU A 151 7.44 -2.15 7.28
C GLU A 151 7.32 -0.98 8.26
N GLU A 152 7.36 0.27 7.76
CA GLU A 152 7.20 1.45 8.62
C GLU A 152 5.76 1.56 9.13
N TYR A 153 4.77 1.12 8.36
CA TYR A 153 3.37 1.11 8.80
C TYR A 153 3.11 0.07 9.88
N GLU A 154 3.70 -1.12 9.80
CA GLU A 154 3.67 -2.09 10.89
C GLU A 154 4.27 -1.55 12.20
N LYS A 155 5.38 -0.79 12.10
CA LYS A 155 5.99 -0.14 13.26
C LYS A 155 5.03 0.90 13.85
N ALA A 156 4.36 1.70 12.99
CA ALA A 156 3.37 2.68 13.41
C ALA A 156 2.19 2.02 14.14
N ILE A 157 1.65 0.93 13.61
CA ILE A 157 0.59 0.12 14.25
C ILE A 157 1.00 -0.35 15.65
N LYS A 158 2.23 -0.84 15.81
CA LYS A 158 2.75 -1.27 17.12
C LYS A 158 2.85 -0.10 18.11
N LEU A 159 3.20 1.08 17.61
CA LEU A 159 3.26 2.30 18.44
C LEU A 159 1.87 2.81 18.83
N ASP A 160 0.88 2.72 17.93
CA ASP A 160 -0.51 3.04 18.25
C ASP A 160 -1.09 2.10 19.30
N LYS A 161 -0.85 0.78 19.17
CA LYS A 161 -1.25 -0.19 20.21
C LYS A 161 -0.66 0.14 21.57
N LYS A 162 0.60 0.58 21.61
CA LYS A 162 1.25 1.01 22.84
C LYS A 162 0.63 2.30 23.39
N LEU A 163 0.30 3.27 22.52
CA LEU A 163 -0.35 4.53 22.92
C LEU A 163 -1.69 4.26 23.62
N TYR A 164 -2.57 3.45 23.01
CA TYR A 164 -3.88 3.18 23.59
C TYR A 164 -3.82 2.32 24.87
N LYS A 165 -2.78 1.47 25.02
CA LYS A 165 -2.52 0.78 26.27
C LYS A 165 -2.06 1.75 27.37
N LEU A 166 -1.21 2.71 27.06
CA LEU A 166 -0.74 3.73 28.00
C LEU A 166 -1.89 4.63 28.48
N LEU A 167 -2.80 5.02 27.60
CA LEU A 167 -3.98 5.85 27.96
C LEU A 167 -4.90 5.19 29.01
N LYS A 168 -4.80 3.87 29.19
CA LYS A 168 -5.52 3.12 30.22
C LYS A 168 -4.77 3.01 31.54
N ASP A 169 -3.57 3.56 31.63
CA ASP A 169 -2.79 3.59 32.87
C ASP A 169 -3.18 4.81 33.71
N LYS A 170 -3.61 4.61 34.94
CA LYS A 170 -3.96 5.68 35.88
C LYS A 170 -2.78 6.54 36.29
N ASP A 171 -1.58 5.93 36.26
CA ASP A 171 -0.34 6.58 36.65
C ASP A 171 0.43 7.14 35.44
N LEU A 172 -0.26 7.26 34.31
CA LEU A 172 0.32 7.83 33.08
C LEU A 172 0.70 9.30 33.30
N THR A 173 1.98 9.60 33.12
CA THR A 173 2.48 10.98 33.12
C THR A 173 2.38 11.60 31.74
N LEU A 174 2.22 12.93 31.67
CA LEU A 174 2.20 13.67 30.40
C LEU A 174 3.47 13.44 29.60
N ASP A 175 4.65 13.42 30.23
CA ASP A 175 5.92 13.17 29.56
C ASP A 175 5.96 11.79 28.85
N LYS A 176 5.42 10.75 29.47
CA LYS A 176 5.35 9.43 28.85
C LYS A 176 4.38 9.41 27.67
N LEU A 177 3.26 10.11 27.80
CA LEU A 177 2.27 10.25 26.73
C LEU A 177 2.86 10.99 25.54
N ASP A 178 3.45 12.15 25.77
CA ASP A 178 4.08 12.97 24.72
C ASP A 178 5.18 12.21 23.99
N GLN A 179 6.07 11.53 24.71
CA GLN A 179 7.11 10.69 24.11
C GLN A 179 6.53 9.58 23.22
N GLN A 180 5.40 8.95 23.62
CA GLN A 180 4.78 7.91 22.80
C GLN A 180 4.12 8.49 21.54
N ILE A 181 3.47 9.65 21.67
CA ILE A 181 2.90 10.39 20.53
C ILE A 181 3.98 10.80 19.53
N GLU A 182 5.11 11.33 20.02
CA GLU A 182 6.25 11.70 19.17
C GLU A 182 6.80 10.51 18.39
N LYS A 183 6.94 9.33 19.04
CA LYS A 183 7.38 8.09 18.36
C LYS A 183 6.41 7.66 17.28
N ALA A 184 5.10 7.68 17.56
CA ALA A 184 4.08 7.34 16.58
C ALA A 184 4.12 8.31 15.39
N ASN A 185 4.16 9.63 15.65
CA ASN A 185 4.25 10.65 14.62
C ASN A 185 5.53 10.52 13.75
N ALA A 186 6.68 10.21 14.35
CA ALA A 186 7.92 9.99 13.63
C ALA A 186 7.84 8.77 12.69
N SER A 187 7.16 7.68 13.13
CA SER A 187 6.91 6.51 12.29
C SER A 187 5.97 6.84 11.13
N TYR A 188 4.85 7.51 11.38
CA TYR A 188 3.92 7.95 10.32
C TYR A 188 4.56 8.90 9.31
N LYS A 189 5.48 9.77 9.74
CA LYS A 189 6.24 10.62 8.81
C LYS A 189 7.06 9.80 7.82
N LYS A 190 7.61 8.67 8.26
CA LYS A 190 8.33 7.74 7.36
C LYS A 190 7.37 7.01 6.43
N VAL A 191 6.23 6.55 6.94
CA VAL A 191 5.17 5.94 6.11
C VAL A 191 4.77 6.89 4.98
N LEU A 192 4.49 8.15 5.28
CA LEU A 192 4.14 9.17 4.29
C LEU A 192 5.23 9.38 3.24
N LYS A 193 6.50 9.39 3.66
CA LYS A 193 7.63 9.50 2.73
C LYS A 193 7.69 8.33 1.76
N GLN A 194 7.57 7.11 2.27
CA GLN A 194 7.63 5.89 1.44
C GLN A 194 6.39 5.74 0.56
N SER A 195 5.21 6.17 1.05
CA SER A 195 3.99 6.25 0.23
C SER A 195 4.18 7.18 -0.97
N GLY A 196 4.81 8.34 -0.78
CA GLY A 196 5.12 9.24 -1.89
C GLY A 196 6.08 8.61 -2.91
N GLU A 197 7.07 7.83 -2.47
CA GLU A 197 7.96 7.10 -3.40
C GLU A 197 7.20 6.00 -4.15
N PHE A 198 6.32 5.25 -3.47
CA PHE A 198 5.46 4.26 -4.11
C PHE A 198 4.58 4.87 -5.20
N ASP A 199 3.97 6.03 -4.93
CA ASP A 199 3.15 6.77 -5.91
C ASP A 199 3.98 7.18 -7.13
N VAL A 200 5.16 7.73 -6.92
CA VAL A 200 6.09 8.12 -8.00
C VAL A 200 6.48 6.93 -8.87
N GLN A 201 6.82 5.79 -8.26
CA GLN A 201 7.19 4.60 -9.02
C GLN A 201 5.99 3.97 -9.72
N THR A 202 4.80 4.04 -9.14
CA THR A 202 3.54 3.61 -9.77
C THR A 202 3.25 4.42 -11.04
N GLU A 203 3.40 5.74 -10.99
CA GLU A 203 3.22 6.61 -12.17
C GLU A 203 4.25 6.28 -13.27
N LYS A 204 5.51 6.10 -12.91
CA LYS A 204 6.58 5.73 -13.85
C LYS A 204 6.33 4.37 -14.48
N TYR A 205 5.93 3.37 -13.69
CA TYR A 205 5.58 2.06 -14.18
C TYR A 205 4.41 2.12 -15.17
N ASN A 206 3.33 2.80 -14.80
CA ASN A 206 2.14 2.92 -15.66
C ASN A 206 2.48 3.57 -17.00
N LYS A 207 3.34 4.60 -17.01
CA LYS A 207 3.83 5.22 -18.23
C LYS A 207 4.69 4.24 -19.04
N ALA A 208 5.64 3.57 -18.43
CA ALA A 208 6.54 2.63 -19.11
C ALA A 208 5.76 1.43 -19.69
N ARG A 209 4.75 0.90 -18.95
CA ARG A 209 3.85 -0.15 -19.44
C ARG A 209 3.04 0.32 -20.67
N LYS A 210 2.52 1.55 -20.61
CA LYS A 210 1.83 2.13 -21.77
C LYS A 210 2.77 2.24 -22.98
N ASP A 211 3.99 2.76 -22.79
CA ASP A 211 4.98 2.89 -23.85
C ASP A 211 5.39 1.52 -24.45
N LEU A 212 5.41 0.47 -23.61
CA LEU A 212 5.62 -0.92 -24.04
C LEU A 212 4.46 -1.41 -24.90
N TYR A 213 3.22 -1.24 -24.43
CA TYR A 213 2.02 -1.69 -25.15
C TYR A 213 1.85 -0.96 -26.49
N ASP A 214 2.08 0.34 -26.52
CA ASP A 214 2.05 1.12 -27.77
C ASP A 214 3.12 0.59 -28.77
N ALA A 215 4.33 0.28 -28.31
CA ALA A 215 5.40 -0.26 -29.16
C ALA A 215 5.11 -1.70 -29.65
N ALA A 216 4.42 -2.49 -28.83
CA ALA A 216 4.00 -3.85 -29.14
C ALA A 216 2.73 -3.94 -30.02
N GLY A 217 2.07 -2.81 -30.27
CA GLY A 217 0.82 -2.76 -31.05
C GLY A 217 -0.44 -3.14 -30.25
N TYR A 218 -0.34 -3.24 -28.91
CA TYR A 218 -1.49 -3.42 -28.04
C TYR A 218 -2.19 -2.10 -27.78
N HIS A 219 -3.48 -2.02 -28.07
CA HIS A 219 -4.27 -0.81 -27.84
C HIS A 219 -4.97 -0.88 -26.47
N ILE A 220 -4.54 -0.04 -25.53
CA ILE A 220 -5.22 0.14 -24.25
C ILE A 220 -6.55 0.88 -24.52
N LYS A 221 -7.69 0.20 -24.35
CA LYS A 221 -8.98 0.90 -24.35
C LYS A 221 -9.05 1.83 -23.15
N LYS A 222 -9.23 3.13 -23.39
CA LYS A 222 -9.56 4.06 -22.31
C LYS A 222 -10.93 3.69 -21.76
N SER A 223 -10.98 3.25 -20.51
CA SER A 223 -12.22 3.11 -19.72
C SER A 223 -12.63 4.46 -19.16
#